data_e616720f3da657c5b9a5685554b30636
#
_entry.id   e616720f3da657c5b9a5685554b30636
#
_cell.length_a   1.000
_cell.length_b   1.000
_cell.length_c   1.000
_cell.angle_alpha   90.00
_cell.angle_beta   90.00
_cell.angle_gamma   90.00
#
_symmetry.space_group_name_H-M   'P 1'
#
loop_
_entity.id
_entity.type
_entity.pdbx_description
1 polymer ?
#
loop_
_entity_poly.entity_id
_entity_poly.type
_entity_poly.pdbx_seq_one_letter_code
_entity_poly.pdbx_strand_id
1 'polypeptide(L)'
;MIIVTGAAGFIGSCLLSELNHRGYYDIVLVDDFSRPEKIKNLEGKKYLCQVPRDRFFSWLEINHPRASFIFHLGARTDTAEKDHTVFDHLNLNYSKTLWNAAAKFGIPLIYASSAATYGAGERGYGDSHSSVEHLAPLNPYGQSKQDFDRWALAQNHHPPYWAGLKFFNVYGPNEYHKNRMASAIFHVYNQIKIEGVIRLFRSHHPAVKDGEQKRDFIYIKDITDVCCYLLEHKVKSGLYNLGSGKARSFIELTEAISHTMGQKPDIRFVDTPENIRKTYQYYTCADVTKLREAGYCKPFYSLEEGIRDYINNYLDKGRHM
;
A
#
# COMPACT_ATOMS: atom_id res chain seq x y z
N MET A 1 8.52 -22.27 1.51
CA MET A 1 8.17 -21.50 0.28
C MET A 1 7.19 -20.41 0.63
N ILE A 2 7.42 -19.17 0.20
CA ILE A 2 6.53 -18.01 0.38
C ILE A 2 5.92 -17.68 -1.00
N ILE A 3 4.65 -17.27 -1.04
CA ILE A 3 3.98 -16.80 -2.26
C ILE A 3 3.71 -15.31 -2.11
N VAL A 4 4.08 -14.51 -3.11
CA VAL A 4 3.82 -13.06 -3.14
C VAL A 4 3.01 -12.74 -4.39
N THR A 5 1.76 -12.28 -4.23
CA THR A 5 0.97 -11.76 -5.35
C THR A 5 1.11 -10.25 -5.47
N GLY A 6 1.03 -9.70 -6.69
CA GLY A 6 1.40 -8.32 -6.94
C GLY A 6 2.91 -8.09 -6.82
N ALA A 7 3.70 -9.15 -7.06
CA ALA A 7 5.13 -9.22 -6.76
C ALA A 7 5.98 -8.26 -7.59
N ALA A 8 5.59 -7.95 -8.82
CA ALA A 8 6.27 -6.98 -9.67
C ALA A 8 5.79 -5.52 -9.41
N GLY A 9 4.73 -5.34 -8.61
CA GLY A 9 4.22 -4.03 -8.21
C GLY A 9 5.11 -3.31 -7.21
N PHE A 10 4.70 -2.12 -6.79
CA PHE A 10 5.43 -1.27 -5.84
C PHE A 10 5.74 -2.01 -4.53
N ILE A 11 4.72 -2.30 -3.73
CA ILE A 11 4.90 -2.88 -2.38
C ILE A 11 5.44 -4.31 -2.47
N GLY A 12 4.92 -5.12 -3.43
CA GLY A 12 5.33 -6.52 -3.58
C GLY A 12 6.80 -6.69 -3.91
N SER A 13 7.35 -5.85 -4.79
CA SER A 13 8.78 -5.93 -5.16
C SER A 13 9.71 -5.42 -4.06
N CYS A 14 9.28 -4.44 -3.27
CA CYS A 14 10.03 -4.01 -2.09
C CYS A 14 10.00 -5.10 -0.99
N LEU A 15 8.84 -5.75 -0.79
CA LEU A 15 8.77 -6.89 0.13
C LEU A 15 9.67 -8.04 -0.32
N LEU A 16 9.71 -8.34 -1.63
CA LEU A 16 10.63 -9.34 -2.17
C LEU A 16 12.09 -9.01 -1.87
N SER A 17 12.48 -7.72 -2.01
CA SER A 17 13.81 -7.25 -1.65
C SER A 17 14.11 -7.46 -0.17
N GLU A 18 13.20 -7.10 0.71
CA GLU A 18 13.35 -7.28 2.16
C GLU A 18 13.40 -8.76 2.56
N LEU A 19 12.56 -9.61 1.96
CA LEU A 19 12.61 -11.06 2.16
C LEU A 19 13.96 -11.64 1.73
N ASN A 20 14.49 -11.20 0.57
CA ASN A 20 15.83 -11.62 0.14
C ASN A 20 16.93 -11.15 1.10
N HIS A 21 16.84 -9.92 1.63
CA HIS A 21 17.76 -9.41 2.63
C HIS A 21 17.77 -10.27 3.91
N ARG A 22 16.59 -10.80 4.29
CA ARG A 22 16.43 -11.72 5.44
C ARG A 22 16.74 -13.18 5.12
N GLY A 23 17.23 -13.49 3.91
CA GLY A 23 17.63 -14.84 3.52
C GLY A 23 16.51 -15.75 3.00
N TYR A 24 15.31 -15.20 2.73
CA TYR A 24 14.24 -15.94 2.07
C TYR A 24 14.40 -15.89 0.56
N TYR A 25 14.60 -17.03 -0.10
CA TYR A 25 14.78 -17.15 -1.56
C TYR A 25 13.78 -18.09 -2.20
N ASP A 26 13.19 -19.01 -1.44
CA ASP A 26 12.15 -19.94 -1.92
C ASP A 26 10.80 -19.19 -2.00
N ILE A 27 10.69 -18.30 -3.02
CA ILE A 27 9.59 -17.37 -3.19
C ILE A 27 8.97 -17.56 -4.59
N VAL A 28 7.66 -17.78 -4.64
CA VAL A 28 6.88 -17.79 -5.89
C VAL A 28 6.27 -16.41 -6.10
N LEU A 29 6.54 -15.83 -7.26
CA LEU A 29 6.02 -14.52 -7.65
C LEU A 29 4.76 -14.69 -8.50
N VAL A 30 3.69 -13.99 -8.14
CA VAL A 30 2.43 -13.99 -8.88
C VAL A 30 2.09 -12.56 -9.29
N ASP A 31 2.03 -12.29 -10.61
CA ASP A 31 1.66 -10.96 -11.14
C ASP A 31 1.22 -11.06 -12.62
N ASP A 32 0.83 -9.93 -13.18
CA ASP A 32 0.79 -9.69 -14.61
C ASP A 32 2.17 -9.22 -15.08
N PHE A 33 2.96 -10.15 -15.64
CA PHE A 33 4.33 -9.91 -16.11
C PHE A 33 4.39 -9.35 -17.53
N SER A 34 3.27 -9.05 -18.17
CA SER A 34 3.23 -8.46 -19.51
C SER A 34 3.63 -6.99 -19.57
N ARG A 35 3.82 -6.33 -18.41
CA ARG A 35 4.10 -4.90 -18.28
C ARG A 35 5.58 -4.64 -18.03
N PRO A 36 6.37 -4.26 -19.05
CA PRO A 36 7.83 -4.12 -18.94
C PRO A 36 8.28 -3.13 -17.86
N GLU A 37 7.51 -2.05 -17.66
CA GLU A 37 7.80 -1.03 -16.65
C GLU A 37 7.78 -1.56 -15.21
N LYS A 38 7.05 -2.66 -14.96
CA LYS A 38 7.02 -3.36 -13.66
C LYS A 38 8.17 -4.35 -13.50
N ILE A 39 8.62 -4.94 -14.59
CA ILE A 39 9.66 -5.99 -14.55
C ILE A 39 10.98 -5.45 -14.01
N LYS A 40 11.30 -4.19 -14.25
CA LYS A 40 12.47 -3.51 -13.68
C LYS A 40 12.51 -3.59 -12.14
N ASN A 41 11.35 -3.66 -11.50
CA ASN A 41 11.27 -3.83 -10.04
C ASN A 41 11.78 -5.19 -9.55
N LEU A 42 11.94 -6.18 -10.44
CA LEU A 42 12.39 -7.52 -10.11
C LEU A 42 13.89 -7.75 -10.41
N GLU A 43 14.55 -6.79 -11.05
CA GLU A 43 15.98 -6.89 -11.39
C GLU A 43 16.83 -7.11 -10.14
N GLY A 44 17.76 -8.07 -10.23
CA GLY A 44 18.68 -8.42 -9.13
C GLY A 44 18.07 -9.19 -7.96
N LYS A 45 16.77 -9.48 -7.97
CA LYS A 45 16.09 -10.20 -6.90
C LYS A 45 16.08 -11.71 -7.12
N LYS A 46 16.11 -12.47 -6.02
CA LYS A 46 16.13 -13.94 -6.02
C LYS A 46 14.74 -14.49 -5.71
N TYR A 47 14.27 -15.43 -6.52
CA TYR A 47 13.00 -16.13 -6.36
C TYR A 47 13.02 -17.48 -7.08
N LEU A 48 12.08 -18.35 -6.77
CA LEU A 48 11.99 -19.70 -7.34
C LEU A 48 11.42 -19.66 -8.76
N CYS A 49 10.25 -19.06 -8.95
CA CYS A 49 9.58 -18.96 -10.24
C CYS A 49 8.55 -17.83 -10.31
N GLN A 50 8.11 -17.53 -11.51
CA GLN A 50 7.02 -16.61 -11.82
C GLN A 50 5.80 -17.40 -12.28
N VAL A 51 4.62 -17.06 -11.73
CA VAL A 51 3.34 -17.64 -12.13
C VAL A 51 2.43 -16.48 -12.58
N PRO A 52 1.96 -16.47 -13.83
CA PRO A 52 1.01 -15.47 -14.29
C PRO A 52 -0.25 -15.46 -13.40
N ARG A 53 -0.71 -14.26 -13.02
CA ARG A 53 -1.88 -14.06 -12.14
C ARG A 53 -3.09 -14.92 -12.58
N ASP A 54 -3.37 -14.97 -13.87
CA ASP A 54 -4.55 -15.63 -14.40
C ASP A 54 -4.42 -17.17 -14.38
N ARG A 55 -3.20 -17.71 -14.21
CA ARG A 55 -2.92 -19.14 -14.07
C ARG A 55 -2.68 -19.57 -12.62
N PHE A 56 -2.70 -18.64 -11.68
CA PHE A 56 -2.25 -18.90 -10.31
C PHE A 56 -3.12 -19.94 -9.59
N PHE A 57 -4.43 -19.87 -9.69
CA PHE A 57 -5.32 -20.83 -9.00
C PHE A 57 -5.19 -22.24 -9.58
N SER A 58 -5.10 -22.38 -10.90
CA SER A 58 -4.81 -23.69 -11.55
C SER A 58 -3.44 -24.22 -11.13
N TRP A 59 -2.45 -23.34 -11.01
CA TRP A 59 -1.12 -23.71 -10.53
C TRP A 59 -1.16 -24.21 -9.08
N LEU A 60 -1.91 -23.55 -8.18
CA LEU A 60 -2.11 -23.99 -6.80
C LEU A 60 -2.74 -25.39 -6.73
N GLU A 61 -3.78 -25.64 -7.51
CA GLU A 61 -4.48 -26.94 -7.53
C GLU A 61 -3.61 -28.07 -8.09
N ILE A 62 -2.77 -27.80 -9.08
CA ILE A 62 -1.89 -28.82 -9.67
C ILE A 62 -0.69 -29.12 -8.78
N ASN A 63 -0.08 -28.09 -8.22
CA ASN A 63 1.20 -28.25 -7.53
C ASN A 63 1.04 -28.56 -6.03
N HIS A 64 -0.16 -28.36 -5.45
CA HIS A 64 -0.40 -28.55 -4.01
C HIS A 64 0.76 -28.02 -3.15
N PRO A 65 1.16 -26.74 -3.31
CA PRO A 65 2.42 -26.28 -2.80
C PRO A 65 2.43 -26.30 -1.26
N ARG A 66 3.50 -26.78 -0.69
CA ARG A 66 3.77 -26.63 0.75
C ARG A 66 4.22 -25.21 1.06
N ALA A 67 3.35 -24.24 0.75
CA ALA A 67 3.61 -22.85 1.07
C ALA A 67 3.50 -22.62 2.58
N SER A 68 4.48 -21.94 3.14
CA SER A 68 4.46 -21.54 4.54
C SER A 68 3.69 -20.26 4.76
N PHE A 69 3.51 -19.43 3.70
CA PHE A 69 2.89 -18.11 3.79
C PHE A 69 2.48 -17.53 2.43
N ILE A 70 1.40 -16.75 2.41
CA ILE A 70 0.98 -15.95 1.26
C ILE A 70 0.94 -14.47 1.65
N PHE A 71 1.62 -13.61 0.86
CA PHE A 71 1.41 -12.17 0.85
C PHE A 71 0.58 -11.78 -0.37
N HIS A 72 -0.67 -11.40 -0.15
CA HIS A 72 -1.57 -10.96 -1.20
C HIS A 72 -1.57 -9.43 -1.33
N LEU A 73 -0.65 -8.90 -2.15
CA LEU A 73 -0.46 -7.47 -2.37
C LEU A 73 -0.96 -7.00 -3.75
N GLY A 74 -1.40 -7.95 -4.59
CA GLY A 74 -1.93 -7.68 -5.91
C GLY A 74 -3.33 -7.07 -5.87
N ALA A 75 -3.53 -5.95 -6.54
CA ALA A 75 -4.83 -5.31 -6.72
C ALA A 75 -4.82 -4.31 -7.88
N ARG A 76 -5.98 -4.01 -8.44
CA ARG A 76 -6.20 -2.78 -9.21
C ARG A 76 -6.33 -1.63 -8.21
N THR A 77 -5.45 -0.61 -8.30
CA THR A 77 -5.36 0.46 -7.31
C THR A 77 -5.69 1.85 -7.86
N ASP A 78 -6.20 1.95 -9.08
CA ASP A 78 -6.53 3.21 -9.72
C ASP A 78 -7.82 3.80 -9.14
N THR A 79 -7.69 4.79 -8.25
CA THR A 79 -8.83 5.45 -7.59
C THR A 79 -9.66 6.32 -8.51
N ALA A 80 -9.20 6.61 -9.73
CA ALA A 80 -9.94 7.35 -10.74
C ALA A 80 -10.72 6.43 -11.71
N GLU A 81 -10.52 5.11 -11.63
CA GLU A 81 -11.30 4.11 -12.35
C GLU A 81 -12.73 4.10 -11.80
N LYS A 82 -13.71 4.17 -12.69
CA LYS A 82 -15.14 4.20 -12.35
C LYS A 82 -15.86 2.89 -12.62
N ASP A 83 -15.24 2.00 -13.40
CA ASP A 83 -15.81 0.68 -13.70
C ASP A 83 -15.68 -0.24 -12.48
N HIS A 84 -16.79 -0.45 -11.79
CA HIS A 84 -16.85 -1.34 -10.63
C HIS A 84 -16.51 -2.78 -10.99
N THR A 85 -16.81 -3.26 -12.21
CA THR A 85 -16.60 -4.65 -12.60
C THR A 85 -15.12 -5.05 -12.59
N VAL A 86 -14.23 -4.10 -12.88
CA VAL A 86 -12.78 -4.30 -12.80
C VAL A 86 -12.35 -4.59 -11.37
N PHE A 87 -12.90 -3.86 -10.40
CA PHE A 87 -12.59 -4.06 -8.99
C PHE A 87 -13.25 -5.33 -8.43
N ASP A 88 -14.47 -5.63 -8.85
CA ASP A 88 -15.15 -6.87 -8.48
C ASP A 88 -14.35 -8.09 -8.93
N HIS A 89 -13.85 -8.08 -10.15
CA HIS A 89 -13.06 -9.18 -10.69
C HIS A 89 -11.66 -9.26 -10.07
N LEU A 90 -10.87 -8.18 -10.13
CA LEU A 90 -9.45 -8.17 -9.79
C LEU A 90 -9.16 -7.98 -8.30
N ASN A 91 -10.07 -7.38 -7.53
CA ASN A 91 -9.87 -7.15 -6.12
C ASN A 91 -10.75 -8.08 -5.27
N LEU A 92 -12.09 -7.95 -5.38
CA LEU A 92 -12.99 -8.65 -4.48
C LEU A 92 -13.00 -10.16 -4.72
N ASN A 93 -13.35 -10.60 -5.94
CA ASN A 93 -13.51 -12.03 -6.24
C ASN A 93 -12.17 -12.76 -6.26
N TYR A 94 -11.12 -12.12 -6.78
CA TYR A 94 -9.78 -12.69 -6.72
C TYR A 94 -9.31 -12.91 -5.27
N SER A 95 -9.53 -11.93 -4.39
CA SER A 95 -9.17 -12.05 -2.96
C SER A 95 -10.00 -13.11 -2.25
N LYS A 96 -11.31 -13.23 -2.54
CA LYS A 96 -12.17 -14.31 -2.01
C LYS A 96 -11.69 -15.69 -2.43
N THR A 97 -11.36 -15.85 -3.71
CA THR A 97 -10.83 -17.12 -4.24
C THR A 97 -9.51 -17.48 -3.56
N LEU A 98 -8.62 -16.51 -3.39
CA LEU A 98 -7.34 -16.73 -2.72
C LEU A 98 -7.50 -17.07 -1.24
N TRP A 99 -8.41 -16.39 -0.53
CA TRP A 99 -8.74 -16.70 0.87
C TRP A 99 -9.21 -18.14 1.02
N ASN A 100 -10.16 -18.57 0.17
CA ASN A 100 -10.68 -19.92 0.19
C ASN A 100 -9.59 -20.96 -0.13
N ALA A 101 -8.72 -20.68 -1.08
CA ALA A 101 -7.58 -21.54 -1.38
C ALA A 101 -6.59 -21.59 -0.21
N ALA A 102 -6.27 -20.46 0.42
CA ALA A 102 -5.40 -20.41 1.59
C ALA A 102 -6.00 -21.20 2.78
N ALA A 103 -7.30 -21.08 3.03
CA ALA A 103 -8.01 -21.86 4.03
C ALA A 103 -8.00 -23.36 3.70
N LYS A 104 -8.31 -23.75 2.44
CA LYS A 104 -8.31 -25.13 1.96
C LYS A 104 -6.95 -25.82 2.14
N PHE A 105 -5.88 -25.10 1.80
CA PHE A 105 -4.50 -25.64 1.86
C PHE A 105 -3.81 -25.39 3.22
N GLY A 106 -4.48 -24.76 4.16
CA GLY A 106 -3.90 -24.47 5.49
C GLY A 106 -2.75 -23.48 5.47
N ILE A 107 -2.77 -22.50 4.54
CA ILE A 107 -1.68 -21.54 4.35
C ILE A 107 -2.01 -20.20 5.04
N PRO A 108 -1.14 -19.67 5.91
CA PRO A 108 -1.26 -18.33 6.47
C PRO A 108 -1.30 -17.24 5.38
N LEU A 109 -2.11 -16.20 5.61
CA LEU A 109 -2.38 -15.14 4.62
C LEU A 109 -2.25 -13.74 5.22
N ILE A 110 -1.41 -12.89 4.64
CA ILE A 110 -1.49 -11.44 4.81
C ILE A 110 -2.03 -10.84 3.51
N TYR A 111 -2.98 -9.91 3.61
CA TYR A 111 -3.50 -9.23 2.43
C TYR A 111 -3.50 -7.70 2.58
N ALA A 112 -3.38 -7.02 1.45
CA ALA A 112 -3.44 -5.57 1.36
C ALA A 112 -4.91 -5.10 1.40
N SER A 113 -5.34 -4.51 2.52
CA SER A 113 -6.46 -3.61 2.60
C SER A 113 -6.00 -2.16 2.39
N SER A 114 -6.81 -1.16 2.71
CA SER A 114 -6.48 0.24 2.43
C SER A 114 -7.17 1.20 3.40
N ALA A 115 -6.51 2.32 3.74
CA ALA A 115 -7.13 3.45 4.41
C ALA A 115 -8.27 4.10 3.59
N ALA A 116 -8.36 3.82 2.28
CA ALA A 116 -9.48 4.25 1.45
C ALA A 116 -10.84 3.71 1.94
N THR A 117 -10.85 2.63 2.73
CA THR A 117 -12.05 2.09 3.39
C THR A 117 -12.67 3.05 4.41
N TYR A 118 -11.88 3.94 5.01
CA TYR A 118 -12.36 4.91 6.00
C TYR A 118 -13.15 6.08 5.40
N GLY A 119 -13.19 6.20 4.07
CA GLY A 119 -13.93 7.27 3.40
C GLY A 119 -13.44 8.66 3.78
N ALA A 120 -14.35 9.53 4.20
CA ALA A 120 -14.01 10.88 4.69
C ALA A 120 -13.47 10.90 6.13
N GLY A 121 -13.43 9.75 6.82
CA GLY A 121 -12.97 9.65 8.19
C GLY A 121 -14.05 10.00 9.23
N GLU A 122 -15.31 10.01 8.87
CA GLU A 122 -16.45 10.37 9.75
C GLU A 122 -16.55 9.48 11.00
N ARG A 123 -16.02 8.25 10.91
CA ARG A 123 -15.97 7.27 12.01
C ARG A 123 -14.58 7.14 12.64
N GLY A 124 -13.68 8.09 12.33
CA GLY A 124 -12.27 8.01 12.72
C GLY A 124 -11.49 6.99 11.90
N TYR A 125 -10.29 6.67 12.35
CA TYR A 125 -9.32 5.82 11.64
C TYR A 125 -8.88 4.62 12.50
N GLY A 126 -9.74 4.13 13.39
CA GLY A 126 -9.48 2.95 14.18
C GLY A 126 -9.77 1.65 13.40
N ASP A 127 -8.99 0.61 13.64
CA ASP A 127 -9.07 -0.70 12.96
C ASP A 127 -9.88 -1.76 13.74
N SER A 128 -10.79 -1.30 14.59
CA SER A 128 -11.73 -2.17 15.28
C SER A 128 -12.62 -2.91 14.28
N HIS A 129 -12.80 -4.23 14.46
CA HIS A 129 -13.68 -5.02 13.60
C HIS A 129 -15.13 -4.55 13.65
N SER A 130 -15.60 -4.04 14.81
CA SER A 130 -16.96 -3.53 14.97
C SER A 130 -17.24 -2.26 14.16
N SER A 131 -16.20 -1.49 13.79
CA SER A 131 -16.38 -0.28 12.98
C SER A 131 -16.53 -0.56 11.49
N VAL A 132 -16.05 -1.73 11.02
CA VAL A 132 -15.96 -2.06 9.58
C VAL A 132 -17.30 -1.99 8.88
N GLU A 133 -18.40 -2.42 9.51
CA GLU A 133 -19.75 -2.38 8.92
C GLU A 133 -20.24 -0.95 8.62
N HIS A 134 -19.69 0.05 9.29
CA HIS A 134 -20.14 1.44 9.23
C HIS A 134 -19.23 2.36 8.42
N LEU A 135 -18.16 1.81 7.81
CA LEU A 135 -17.26 2.60 6.97
C LEU A 135 -17.89 2.87 5.60
N ALA A 136 -17.68 4.07 5.07
CA ALA A 136 -18.25 4.55 3.82
C ALA A 136 -17.14 5.04 2.86
N PRO A 137 -16.57 4.15 2.04
CA PRO A 137 -15.54 4.50 1.06
C PRO A 137 -16.04 5.53 0.03
N LEU A 138 -15.14 6.41 -0.45
CA LEU A 138 -15.48 7.48 -1.38
C LEU A 138 -15.33 7.09 -2.86
N ASN A 139 -14.80 5.91 -3.17
CA ASN A 139 -14.55 5.48 -4.55
C ASN A 139 -14.64 3.94 -4.68
N PRO A 140 -14.80 3.43 -5.93
CA PRO A 140 -14.93 1.99 -6.17
C PRO A 140 -13.76 1.14 -5.67
N TYR A 141 -12.52 1.67 -5.72
CA TYR A 141 -11.37 0.99 -5.15
C TYR A 141 -11.52 0.79 -3.64
N GLY A 142 -11.81 1.86 -2.89
CA GLY A 142 -12.05 1.77 -1.45
C GLY A 142 -13.21 0.83 -1.12
N GLN A 143 -14.29 0.86 -1.92
CA GLN A 143 -15.44 -0.04 -1.77
C GLN A 143 -15.01 -1.50 -1.93
N SER A 144 -14.23 -1.85 -2.96
CA SER A 144 -13.77 -3.23 -3.17
C SER A 144 -12.94 -3.77 -2.01
N LYS A 145 -12.13 -2.91 -1.35
CA LYS A 145 -11.35 -3.28 -0.16
C LYS A 145 -12.26 -3.44 1.07
N GLN A 146 -13.22 -2.56 1.23
CA GLN A 146 -14.21 -2.63 2.30
C GLN A 146 -15.08 -3.89 2.19
N ASP A 147 -15.54 -4.21 0.99
CA ASP A 147 -16.37 -5.40 0.76
C ASP A 147 -15.61 -6.68 1.04
N PHE A 148 -14.30 -6.71 0.73
CA PHE A 148 -13.47 -7.86 1.09
C PHE A 148 -13.21 -7.93 2.59
N ASP A 149 -12.92 -6.82 3.28
CA ASP A 149 -12.71 -6.78 4.73
C ASP A 149 -13.97 -7.28 5.48
N ARG A 150 -15.17 -6.80 5.08
CA ARG A 150 -16.47 -7.25 5.63
C ARG A 150 -16.69 -8.73 5.40
N TRP A 151 -16.48 -9.18 4.16
CA TRP A 151 -16.64 -10.57 3.80
C TRP A 151 -15.69 -11.47 4.59
N ALA A 152 -14.41 -11.11 4.72
CA ALA A 152 -13.41 -11.90 5.44
C ALA A 152 -13.73 -12.04 6.93
N LEU A 153 -14.21 -10.96 7.57
CA LEU A 153 -14.64 -10.98 8.97
C LEU A 153 -15.87 -11.88 9.22
N ALA A 154 -16.73 -12.07 8.23
CA ALA A 154 -17.92 -12.89 8.32
C ALA A 154 -17.67 -14.40 8.05
N GLN A 155 -16.44 -14.80 7.66
CA GLN A 155 -16.15 -16.19 7.31
C GLN A 155 -15.92 -17.06 8.54
N ASN A 156 -16.63 -18.19 8.62
CA ASN A 156 -16.35 -19.25 9.59
C ASN A 156 -15.14 -20.11 9.18
N HIS A 157 -14.89 -20.24 7.87
CA HIS A 157 -13.74 -20.95 7.33
C HIS A 157 -12.69 -19.94 6.83
N HIS A 158 -11.54 -19.96 7.46
CA HIS A 158 -10.50 -18.98 7.24
C HIS A 158 -9.09 -19.60 7.23
N PRO A 159 -8.07 -18.93 6.66
CA PRO A 159 -6.68 -19.34 6.79
C PRO A 159 -6.28 -19.52 8.27
N PRO A 160 -5.35 -20.43 8.59
CA PRO A 160 -4.96 -20.73 9.98
C PRO A 160 -4.42 -19.51 10.74
N TYR A 161 -3.90 -18.55 10.00
CA TYR A 161 -3.52 -17.20 10.43
C TYR A 161 -3.79 -16.23 9.30
N TRP A 162 -4.33 -15.05 9.61
CA TRP A 162 -4.52 -14.02 8.61
C TRP A 162 -4.41 -12.60 9.19
N ALA A 163 -3.91 -11.67 8.38
CA ALA A 163 -3.93 -10.25 8.70
C ALA A 163 -4.27 -9.41 7.47
N GLY A 164 -5.26 -8.55 7.60
CA GLY A 164 -5.60 -7.53 6.59
C GLY A 164 -4.95 -6.21 6.97
N LEU A 165 -4.03 -5.72 6.16
CA LEU A 165 -3.27 -4.50 6.44
C LEU A 165 -3.90 -3.32 5.72
N LYS A 166 -4.49 -2.38 6.47
CA LYS A 166 -5.03 -1.12 5.94
C LYS A 166 -3.88 -0.14 5.72
N PHE A 167 -3.31 -0.17 4.51
CA PHE A 167 -2.22 0.74 4.13
C PHE A 167 -2.71 2.17 4.02
N PHE A 168 -1.99 3.09 4.67
CA PHE A 168 -2.15 4.53 4.50
C PHE A 168 -1.36 5.02 3.28
N ASN A 169 -0.87 6.25 3.26
CA ASN A 169 -0.23 6.82 2.07
C ASN A 169 1.23 6.33 1.96
N VAL A 170 1.40 5.15 1.36
CA VAL A 170 2.72 4.52 1.18
C VAL A 170 3.50 5.25 0.09
N TYR A 171 4.79 5.53 0.33
CA TYR A 171 5.72 6.09 -0.64
C TYR A 171 7.08 5.41 -0.58
N GLY A 172 7.85 5.48 -1.68
CA GLY A 172 9.22 4.96 -1.73
C GLY A 172 9.63 4.37 -3.07
N PRO A 173 10.82 3.76 -3.15
CA PRO A 173 11.34 3.16 -4.38
C PRO A 173 10.39 2.12 -4.96
N ASN A 174 10.55 1.86 -6.27
CA ASN A 174 9.76 0.93 -7.08
C ASN A 174 8.32 1.39 -7.40
N GLU A 175 7.91 2.62 -7.04
CA GLU A 175 6.60 3.15 -7.42
C GLU A 175 6.56 3.79 -8.82
N TYR A 176 7.68 3.89 -9.52
CA TYR A 176 7.88 4.66 -10.75
C TYR A 176 6.91 4.31 -11.90
N HIS A 177 6.51 3.06 -11.99
CA HIS A 177 5.54 2.55 -12.98
C HIS A 177 4.09 2.98 -12.71
N LYS A 178 3.80 3.61 -11.57
CA LYS A 178 2.43 3.95 -11.17
C LYS A 178 1.88 5.21 -11.84
N ASN A 179 2.71 5.96 -12.57
CA ASN A 179 2.32 7.20 -13.25
C ASN A 179 1.55 8.14 -12.30
N ARG A 180 0.35 8.58 -12.65
CA ARG A 180 -0.50 9.47 -11.83
C ARG A 180 -0.81 8.93 -10.44
N MET A 181 -0.73 7.63 -10.24
CA MET A 181 -0.99 6.95 -8.96
C MET A 181 0.26 6.79 -8.09
N ALA A 182 1.40 7.33 -8.50
CA ALA A 182 2.58 7.42 -7.66
C ALA A 182 2.35 8.40 -6.50
N SER A 183 3.19 8.31 -5.47
CA SER A 183 3.03 9.15 -4.27
C SER A 183 3.21 10.64 -4.55
N ALA A 184 2.67 11.46 -3.66
CA ALA A 184 2.90 12.91 -3.71
C ALA A 184 4.40 13.26 -3.63
N ILE A 185 5.18 12.47 -2.87
CA ILE A 185 6.63 12.63 -2.76
C ILE A 185 7.29 12.50 -4.13
N PHE A 186 6.96 11.45 -4.89
CA PHE A 186 7.49 11.23 -6.22
C PHE A 186 7.11 12.35 -7.20
N HIS A 187 5.86 12.81 -7.14
CA HIS A 187 5.39 13.91 -8.00
C HIS A 187 6.08 15.24 -7.67
N VAL A 188 6.17 15.60 -6.39
CA VAL A 188 6.83 16.85 -5.96
C VAL A 188 8.32 16.84 -6.30
N TYR A 189 9.02 15.72 -6.05
CA TYR A 189 10.42 15.58 -6.45
C TYR A 189 10.61 15.84 -7.96
N ASN A 190 9.78 15.25 -8.82
CA ASN A 190 9.88 15.44 -10.25
C ASN A 190 9.54 16.88 -10.67
N GLN A 191 8.56 17.53 -10.06
CA GLN A 191 8.23 18.93 -10.31
C GLN A 191 9.40 19.85 -9.98
N ILE A 192 10.04 19.66 -8.82
CA ILE A 192 11.23 20.42 -8.43
C ILE A 192 12.36 20.19 -9.44
N LYS A 193 12.64 18.93 -9.78
CA LYS A 193 13.76 18.57 -10.66
C LYS A 193 13.61 19.09 -12.09
N ILE A 194 12.38 19.09 -12.61
CA ILE A 194 12.11 19.44 -14.02
C ILE A 194 11.78 20.94 -14.17
N GLU A 195 11.00 21.51 -13.26
CA GLU A 195 10.43 22.84 -13.41
C GLU A 195 10.86 23.83 -12.32
N GLY A 196 11.40 23.36 -11.20
CA GLY A 196 11.74 24.20 -10.04
C GLY A 196 10.52 24.75 -9.29
N VAL A 197 9.32 24.35 -9.67
CA VAL A 197 8.04 24.84 -9.14
C VAL A 197 7.18 23.67 -8.65
N ILE A 198 6.57 23.83 -7.48
CA ILE A 198 5.68 22.82 -6.86
C ILE A 198 4.24 23.28 -7.02
N ARG A 199 3.39 22.43 -7.60
CA ARG A 199 1.95 22.68 -7.69
C ARG A 199 1.20 21.86 -6.65
N LEU A 200 0.57 22.54 -5.70
CA LEU A 200 -0.32 21.94 -4.70
C LEU A 200 -1.76 22.30 -4.99
N PHE A 201 -2.69 21.40 -4.65
CA PHE A 201 -4.10 21.70 -4.77
C PHE A 201 -4.57 22.70 -3.72
N ARG A 202 -5.38 23.67 -4.16
CA ARG A 202 -6.14 24.54 -3.26
C ARG A 202 -7.08 23.70 -2.41
N SER A 203 -7.33 24.20 -1.20
CA SER A 203 -8.40 23.67 -0.37
C SER A 203 -9.76 24.20 -0.88
N HIS A 204 -10.75 23.33 -0.91
CA HIS A 204 -12.16 23.68 -1.10
C HIS A 204 -12.97 23.42 0.17
N HIS A 205 -12.29 23.23 1.30
CA HIS A 205 -12.88 23.02 2.62
C HIS A 205 -12.68 24.28 3.49
N PRO A 206 -13.76 24.87 4.06
CA PRO A 206 -13.67 26.16 4.74
C PRO A 206 -12.74 26.19 5.98
N ALA A 207 -12.55 25.03 6.63
CA ALA A 207 -11.72 24.91 7.82
C ALA A 207 -10.26 24.49 7.53
N VAL A 208 -9.86 24.31 6.27
CA VAL A 208 -8.52 23.84 5.88
C VAL A 208 -7.92 24.83 4.89
N LYS A 209 -6.76 25.40 5.20
CA LYS A 209 -6.03 26.30 4.29
C LYS A 209 -5.41 25.53 3.12
N ASP A 210 -5.05 26.25 2.06
CA ASP A 210 -4.34 25.70 0.90
C ASP A 210 -3.05 25.01 1.34
N GLY A 211 -2.86 23.75 0.91
CA GLY A 211 -1.69 22.94 1.25
C GLY A 211 -1.69 22.32 2.65
N GLU A 212 -2.63 22.70 3.54
CA GLU A 212 -2.74 22.19 4.92
C GLU A 212 -3.58 20.91 5.04
N GLN A 213 -4.04 20.36 3.91
CA GLN A 213 -4.61 19.00 3.90
C GLN A 213 -3.57 18.01 4.43
N LYS A 214 -3.98 17.09 5.31
CA LYS A 214 -3.05 16.19 5.98
C LYS A 214 -3.23 14.73 5.57
N ARG A 215 -2.13 14.02 5.47
CA ARG A 215 -2.09 12.57 5.23
C ARG A 215 -1.12 11.90 6.19
N ASP A 216 -1.43 10.68 6.52
CA ASP A 216 -0.48 9.78 7.13
C ASP A 216 0.38 9.17 6.04
N PHE A 217 1.59 9.71 5.86
CA PHE A 217 2.59 9.19 4.93
C PHE A 217 3.45 8.15 5.64
N ILE A 218 3.55 6.96 5.05
CA ILE A 218 4.36 5.87 5.59
C ILE A 218 5.39 5.40 4.56
N TYR A 219 6.63 5.23 5.01
CA TYR A 219 7.71 4.81 4.14
C TYR A 219 7.64 3.31 3.83
N ILE A 220 7.98 2.93 2.61
CA ILE A 220 7.88 1.54 2.15
C ILE A 220 8.70 0.56 2.99
N LYS A 221 9.84 0.98 3.55
CA LYS A 221 10.64 0.12 4.42
C LYS A 221 9.94 -0.26 5.71
N ASP A 222 9.10 0.62 6.25
CA ASP A 222 8.25 0.31 7.40
C ASP A 222 7.19 -0.74 7.06
N ILE A 223 6.59 -0.62 5.87
CA ILE A 223 5.61 -1.59 5.38
C ILE A 223 6.24 -2.98 5.28
N THR A 224 7.41 -3.08 4.64
CA THR A 224 8.08 -4.37 4.44
C THR A 224 8.58 -4.97 5.75
N ASP A 225 9.04 -4.14 6.68
CA ASP A 225 9.47 -4.58 8.01
C ASP A 225 8.30 -5.15 8.83
N VAL A 226 7.13 -4.47 8.83
CA VAL A 226 5.91 -4.99 9.49
C VAL A 226 5.44 -6.29 8.82
N CYS A 227 5.46 -6.39 7.50
CA CYS A 227 5.12 -7.63 6.80
C CYS A 227 6.02 -8.80 7.25
N CYS A 228 7.32 -8.57 7.34
CA CYS A 228 8.28 -9.58 7.83
C CYS A 228 8.07 -9.88 9.32
N TYR A 229 7.81 -8.87 10.15
CA TYR A 229 7.45 -9.10 11.55
C TYR A 229 6.24 -10.04 11.69
N LEU A 230 5.18 -9.81 10.94
CA LEU A 230 3.97 -10.64 10.97
C LEU A 230 4.16 -12.04 10.35
N LEU A 231 5.14 -12.22 9.47
CA LEU A 231 5.58 -13.53 8.98
C LEU A 231 6.22 -14.35 10.11
N GLU A 232 7.08 -13.71 10.91
CA GLU A 232 7.88 -14.31 11.95
C GLU A 232 7.12 -14.46 13.28
N HIS A 233 6.22 -13.49 13.56
CA HIS A 233 5.46 -13.41 14.82
C HIS A 233 3.96 -13.43 14.50
N LYS A 234 3.35 -14.62 14.48
CA LYS A 234 1.92 -14.78 14.24
C LYS A 234 1.11 -14.15 15.37
N VAL A 235 0.67 -12.91 15.15
CA VAL A 235 -0.19 -12.16 16.08
C VAL A 235 -1.66 -12.63 15.94
N LYS A 236 -2.58 -12.07 16.72
CA LYS A 236 -4.01 -12.38 16.58
C LYS A 236 -4.50 -12.03 15.17
N SER A 237 -5.18 -12.97 14.51
CA SER A 237 -5.78 -12.72 13.18
C SER A 237 -6.76 -11.56 13.22
N GLY A 238 -6.75 -10.72 12.17
CA GLY A 238 -7.65 -9.58 12.07
C GLY A 238 -7.13 -8.47 11.15
N LEU A 239 -7.84 -7.34 11.18
CA LEU A 239 -7.46 -6.13 10.47
C LEU A 239 -6.50 -5.29 11.31
N TYR A 240 -5.50 -4.71 10.68
CA TYR A 240 -4.51 -3.82 11.29
C TYR A 240 -4.26 -2.60 10.43
N ASN A 241 -4.26 -1.43 11.04
CA ASN A 241 -3.78 -0.24 10.38
C ASN A 241 -2.27 -0.28 10.18
N LEU A 242 -1.82 0.18 9.02
CA LEU A 242 -0.42 0.34 8.71
C LEU A 242 -0.17 1.72 8.09
N GLY A 243 0.06 2.67 8.96
CA GLY A 243 0.45 4.06 8.75
C GLY A 243 1.53 4.43 9.76
N SER A 244 2.04 5.66 9.67
CA SER A 244 3.04 6.16 10.62
C SER A 244 2.43 6.58 11.98
N GLY A 245 1.11 6.77 12.03
CA GLY A 245 0.39 7.34 13.18
C GLY A 245 0.57 8.87 13.30
N LYS A 246 1.10 9.53 12.27
CA LYS A 246 1.34 10.97 12.25
C LYS A 246 0.82 11.58 10.95
N ALA A 247 -0.21 12.40 11.05
CA ALA A 247 -0.72 13.16 9.91
C ALA A 247 0.17 14.36 9.62
N ARG A 248 0.64 14.50 8.38
CA ARG A 248 1.50 15.59 7.91
C ARG A 248 0.85 16.32 6.74
N SER A 249 1.02 17.63 6.67
CA SER A 249 0.46 18.47 5.61
C SER A 249 1.26 18.33 4.30
N PHE A 250 0.65 18.73 3.18
CA PHE A 250 1.37 18.80 1.92
C PHE A 250 2.43 19.91 1.91
N ILE A 251 2.26 20.97 2.73
CA ILE A 251 3.30 21.98 2.95
C ILE A 251 4.52 21.34 3.61
N GLU A 252 4.35 20.66 4.75
CA GLU A 252 5.44 19.97 5.45
C GLU A 252 6.15 18.95 4.55
N LEU A 253 5.39 18.23 3.70
CA LEU A 253 5.95 17.29 2.73
C LEU A 253 6.83 18.01 1.71
N THR A 254 6.36 19.14 1.14
CA THR A 254 7.14 19.89 0.14
C THR A 254 8.38 20.54 0.73
N GLU A 255 8.29 21.05 1.95
CA GLU A 255 9.43 21.60 2.70
C GLU A 255 10.50 20.52 2.94
N ALA A 256 10.11 19.33 3.38
CA ALA A 256 11.03 18.21 3.61
C ALA A 256 11.75 17.76 2.32
N ILE A 257 11.03 17.71 1.18
CA ILE A 257 11.61 17.37 -0.13
C ILE A 257 12.57 18.48 -0.58
N SER A 258 12.11 19.73 -0.55
CA SER A 258 12.92 20.89 -0.98
C SER A 258 14.21 21.02 -0.15
N HIS A 259 14.10 20.83 1.17
CA HIS A 259 15.26 20.83 2.05
C HIS A 259 16.25 19.72 1.69
N THR A 260 15.75 18.50 1.44
CA THR A 260 16.59 17.36 1.03
C THR A 260 17.30 17.61 -0.30
N MET A 261 16.64 18.30 -1.24
CA MET A 261 17.21 18.67 -2.55
C MET A 261 18.08 19.94 -2.51
N GLY A 262 18.25 20.59 -1.34
CA GLY A 262 19.02 21.83 -1.20
C GLY A 262 18.41 23.04 -1.90
N GLN A 263 17.07 23.05 -2.06
CA GLN A 263 16.34 24.11 -2.76
C GLN A 263 15.34 24.81 -1.83
N LYS A 264 14.98 26.05 -2.18
CA LYS A 264 13.83 26.72 -1.56
C LYS A 264 12.53 26.28 -2.25
N PRO A 265 11.45 25.98 -1.51
CA PRO A 265 10.19 25.62 -2.11
C PRO A 265 9.55 26.84 -2.83
N ASP A 266 9.28 26.72 -4.14
CA ASP A 266 8.40 27.63 -4.90
C ASP A 266 7.03 26.95 -5.06
N ILE A 267 6.12 27.22 -4.13
CA ILE A 267 4.81 26.58 -4.09
C ILE A 267 3.76 27.44 -4.79
N ARG A 268 3.08 26.86 -5.78
CA ARG A 268 1.95 27.49 -6.48
C ARG A 268 0.70 26.67 -6.27
N PHE A 269 -0.35 27.30 -5.80
CA PHE A 269 -1.64 26.62 -5.59
C PHE A 269 -2.45 26.61 -6.87
N VAL A 270 -2.94 25.42 -7.24
CA VAL A 270 -3.81 25.17 -8.39
C VAL A 270 -5.14 24.62 -7.93
N ASP A 271 -6.20 24.85 -8.69
CA ASP A 271 -7.53 24.34 -8.33
C ASP A 271 -7.54 22.81 -8.35
N THR A 272 -8.14 22.22 -7.32
CA THR A 272 -8.43 20.81 -7.31
C THR A 272 -9.40 20.46 -8.44
N PRO A 273 -9.11 19.49 -9.32
CA PRO A 273 -10.01 19.09 -10.39
C PRO A 273 -11.41 18.75 -9.87
N GLU A 274 -12.45 19.25 -10.54
CA GLU A 274 -13.85 19.13 -10.08
C GLU A 274 -14.29 17.68 -9.85
N ASN A 275 -13.83 16.77 -10.71
CA ASN A 275 -14.18 15.35 -10.64
C ASN A 275 -13.68 14.63 -9.39
N ILE A 276 -12.70 15.19 -8.67
CA ILE A 276 -12.16 14.60 -7.42
C ILE A 276 -12.51 15.41 -6.17
N ARG A 277 -13.04 16.66 -6.30
CA ARG A 277 -13.33 17.52 -5.14
C ARG A 277 -14.25 16.87 -4.12
N LYS A 278 -15.31 16.19 -4.57
CA LYS A 278 -16.30 15.53 -3.70
C LYS A 278 -15.75 14.29 -2.98
N THR A 279 -14.71 13.66 -3.54
CA THR A 279 -14.09 12.45 -3.00
C THR A 279 -12.72 12.72 -2.39
N TYR A 280 -12.34 14.00 -2.30
CA TYR A 280 -11.03 14.39 -1.79
C TYR A 280 -11.00 14.31 -0.26
N GLN A 281 -10.13 13.45 0.27
CA GLN A 281 -9.89 13.36 1.70
C GLN A 281 -9.05 14.54 2.18
N TYR A 282 -9.46 15.21 3.25
CA TYR A 282 -8.72 16.34 3.84
C TYR A 282 -7.82 15.93 4.99
N TYR A 283 -8.09 14.78 5.59
CA TYR A 283 -7.32 14.27 6.72
C TYR A 283 -7.28 12.74 6.70
N THR A 284 -6.12 12.15 7.00
CA THR A 284 -5.98 10.73 7.36
C THR A 284 -4.87 10.59 8.40
N CYS A 285 -5.10 9.75 9.41
CA CYS A 285 -4.10 9.41 10.42
C CYS A 285 -4.41 8.01 10.98
N ALA A 286 -3.48 7.08 10.87
CA ALA A 286 -3.65 5.73 11.38
C ALA A 286 -3.67 5.71 12.91
N ASP A 287 -4.66 5.06 13.49
CA ASP A 287 -4.51 4.55 14.84
C ASP A 287 -3.74 3.22 14.76
N VAL A 288 -2.51 3.23 15.24
CA VAL A 288 -1.60 2.08 15.20
C VAL A 288 -1.50 1.35 16.54
N THR A 289 -2.36 1.68 17.50
CA THR A 289 -2.35 1.11 18.85
C THR A 289 -2.42 -0.41 18.82
N LYS A 290 -3.34 -0.98 18.03
CA LYS A 290 -3.51 -2.43 17.90
C LYS A 290 -2.27 -3.14 17.36
N LEU A 291 -1.55 -2.53 16.41
CA LEU A 291 -0.29 -3.08 15.88
C LEU A 291 0.81 -3.04 16.96
N ARG A 292 0.84 -1.97 17.78
CA ARG A 292 1.78 -1.84 18.90
C ARG A 292 1.49 -2.86 20.01
N GLU A 293 0.23 -3.03 20.37
CA GLU A 293 -0.23 -4.05 21.32
C GLU A 293 0.04 -5.47 20.82
N ALA A 294 0.03 -5.69 19.51
CA ALA A 294 0.45 -6.95 18.88
C ALA A 294 1.98 -7.18 18.93
N GLY A 295 2.75 -6.29 19.56
CA GLY A 295 4.18 -6.43 19.84
C GLY A 295 5.12 -5.77 18.83
N TYR A 296 4.63 -5.13 17.77
CA TYR A 296 5.50 -4.39 16.87
C TYR A 296 5.90 -3.05 17.50
N CYS A 297 7.09 -2.99 18.11
CA CYS A 297 7.57 -1.83 18.88
C CYS A 297 8.60 -0.96 18.13
N LYS A 298 9.10 -1.40 16.97
CA LYS A 298 10.08 -0.64 16.19
C LYS A 298 9.51 0.72 15.76
N PRO A 299 10.24 1.84 15.97
CA PRO A 299 9.78 3.15 15.51
C PRO A 299 9.71 3.18 13.97
N PHE A 300 8.68 3.85 13.45
CA PHE A 300 8.58 4.13 12.02
C PHE A 300 9.49 5.30 11.63
N TYR A 301 9.91 5.31 10.37
CA TYR A 301 10.62 6.45 9.81
C TYR A 301 9.78 7.73 9.96
N SER A 302 10.41 8.84 10.33
CA SER A 302 9.80 10.15 10.15
C SER A 302 9.65 10.47 8.66
N LEU A 303 8.78 11.42 8.32
CA LEU A 303 8.60 11.87 6.93
C LEU A 303 9.93 12.33 6.33
N GLU A 304 10.72 13.09 7.11
CA GLU A 304 12.00 13.64 6.71
C GLU A 304 13.06 12.55 6.48
N GLU A 305 13.14 11.56 7.35
CA GLU A 305 14.07 10.42 7.21
C GLU A 305 13.73 9.58 5.98
N GLY A 306 12.46 9.23 5.80
CA GLY A 306 12.00 8.45 4.65
C GLY A 306 12.20 9.18 3.32
N ILE A 307 11.91 10.49 3.27
CA ILE A 307 12.14 11.33 2.08
C ILE A 307 13.63 11.39 1.76
N ARG A 308 14.48 11.62 2.75
CA ARG A 308 15.94 11.68 2.57
C ARG A 308 16.49 10.37 2.02
N ASP A 309 16.08 9.25 2.58
CA ASP A 309 16.51 7.93 2.09
C ASP A 309 15.99 7.67 0.66
N TYR A 310 14.73 8.01 0.38
CA TYR A 310 14.14 7.80 -0.93
C TYR A 310 14.82 8.65 -2.02
N ILE A 311 15.07 9.93 -1.76
CA ILE A 311 15.72 10.83 -2.73
C ILE A 311 17.17 10.43 -2.94
N ASN A 312 17.98 10.40 -1.86
CA ASN A 312 19.43 10.27 -1.97
C ASN A 312 19.88 8.87 -2.42
N ASN A 313 19.14 7.83 -2.05
CA ASN A 313 19.54 6.45 -2.33
C ASN A 313 18.87 5.84 -3.55
N TYR A 314 17.74 6.41 -4.00
CA TYR A 314 16.96 5.83 -5.09
C TYR A 314 16.67 6.84 -6.21
N LEU A 315 15.97 7.95 -5.96
CA LEU A 315 15.52 8.86 -7.02
C LEU A 315 16.68 9.52 -7.75
N ASP A 316 17.65 10.09 -7.03
CA ASP A 316 18.81 10.74 -7.64
C ASP A 316 19.73 9.76 -8.38
N LYS A 317 19.74 8.50 -7.97
CA LYS A 317 20.56 7.44 -8.56
C LYS A 317 19.81 6.62 -9.62
N GLY A 318 18.50 6.87 -9.82
CA GLY A 318 17.67 6.09 -10.74
C GLY A 318 17.60 4.60 -10.36
N ARG A 319 17.66 4.27 -9.06
CA ARG A 319 17.73 2.88 -8.57
C ARG A 319 16.38 2.37 -8.13
N HIS A 320 16.23 1.05 -8.21
CA HIS A 320 15.17 0.29 -7.55
C HIS A 320 15.68 -0.30 -6.22
N MET A 321 14.74 -0.59 -5.31
CA MET A 321 15.02 -1.30 -4.07
C MET A 321 15.18 -2.78 -4.34
#